data_341d2be6e1d68f0d582508194fedc346
#
_entry.id   341d2be6e1d68f0d582508194fedc346
#
_cell.length_a   1.000
_cell.length_b   1.000
_cell.length_c   1.000
_cell.angle_alpha   90.00
_cell.angle_beta   90.00
_cell.angle_gamma   90.00
#
_symmetry.space_group_name_H-M   'P 1'
#
loop_
_entity.id
_entity.type
_entity.pdbx_description
1 polymer ?
#
loop_
_entity_poly.entity_id
_entity_poly.type
_entity_poly.pdbx_seq_one_letter_code
_entity_poly.pdbx_strand_id
1 'polypeptide(L)'
;GLAPYLLLSSSQAQSTANSFEKISDIALSQISALKNPNGHLGVFRIPKQGKLNFKDWVVVLDGLQDPGNLGTIIRLCDWFGIKQILCSPDTVDVYNPKAVQASMGSLSRISVYYESIIPHIQGLNIPIYGTFMEGTPIQKIAFKTPGIIILGNEGNGISAALSEFVTEKIAISSHPASQAESLNVANAAAVVFYE
;
A
#
# COMPACT_ATOMS: atom_id res chain seq x y z
N GLY A 1 4.99 16.24 -8.74
CA GLY A 1 3.67 15.59 -8.65
C GLY A 1 3.14 15.21 -10.02
N LEU A 2 2.17 14.32 -10.11
CA LEU A 2 1.54 13.94 -11.38
C LEU A 2 0.73 15.12 -11.93
N ALA A 3 0.96 15.46 -13.21
CA ALA A 3 0.12 16.43 -13.90
C ALA A 3 -1.23 15.77 -14.29
N PRO A 4 -2.38 16.43 -14.05
CA PRO A 4 -3.67 15.89 -14.46
C PRO A 4 -3.77 15.91 -15.99
N TYR A 5 -4.42 14.89 -16.53
CA TYR A 5 -4.81 14.84 -17.94
C TYR A 5 -6.09 15.65 -18.17
N LEU A 6 -7.04 15.54 -17.23
CA LEU A 6 -8.31 16.25 -17.26
C LEU A 6 -8.74 16.57 -15.82
N LEU A 7 -9.21 17.79 -15.60
CA LEU A 7 -9.83 18.21 -14.35
C LEU A 7 -11.27 18.68 -14.63
N LEU A 8 -12.22 18.13 -13.92
CA LEU A 8 -13.63 18.48 -14.00
C LEU A 8 -14.10 19.10 -12.67
N SER A 9 -14.95 20.11 -12.75
CA SER A 9 -15.54 20.75 -11.57
C SER A 9 -17.03 20.93 -11.78
N SER A 10 -17.84 20.60 -10.76
CA SER A 10 -19.26 20.89 -10.78
C SER A 10 -19.51 22.39 -10.53
N SER A 11 -20.72 22.83 -10.88
CA SER A 11 -21.14 24.24 -10.77
C SER A 11 -21.15 24.77 -9.35
N GLN A 12 -21.24 23.87 -8.34
CA GLN A 12 -21.28 24.24 -6.92
C GLN A 12 -19.88 24.29 -6.27
N ALA A 13 -18.87 23.77 -6.94
CA ALA A 13 -17.51 23.72 -6.38
C ALA A 13 -16.77 25.04 -6.59
N GLN A 14 -16.29 25.61 -5.50
CA GLN A 14 -15.36 26.75 -5.59
C GLN A 14 -13.98 26.23 -5.96
N SER A 15 -13.50 26.60 -7.15
CA SER A 15 -12.15 26.26 -7.60
C SER A 15 -11.35 27.53 -7.83
N THR A 16 -10.16 27.59 -7.26
CA THR A 16 -9.19 28.66 -7.50
C THR A 16 -8.28 28.39 -8.71
N ALA A 17 -8.37 27.18 -9.31
CA ALA A 17 -7.54 26.80 -10.45
C ALA A 17 -8.27 27.08 -11.78
N ASN A 18 -7.62 27.80 -12.69
CA ASN A 18 -8.17 28.21 -13.99
C ASN A 18 -8.27 27.10 -15.05
N SER A 19 -8.05 25.84 -14.68
CA SER A 19 -7.91 24.73 -15.64
C SER A 19 -8.99 23.64 -15.52
N PHE A 20 -10.10 23.91 -14.82
CA PHE A 20 -11.20 22.96 -14.72
C PHE A 20 -12.22 23.15 -15.84
N GLU A 21 -12.64 22.03 -16.47
CA GLU A 21 -13.83 21.99 -17.30
C GLU A 21 -15.07 21.90 -16.42
N LYS A 22 -16.05 22.76 -16.65
CA LYS A 22 -17.28 22.77 -15.86
C LYS A 22 -18.26 21.73 -16.41
N ILE A 23 -18.81 20.93 -15.51
CA ILE A 23 -19.87 19.95 -15.79
C ILE A 23 -21.01 20.09 -14.79
N SER A 24 -22.18 19.50 -15.09
CA SER A 24 -23.29 19.48 -14.14
C SER A 24 -23.02 18.50 -12.99
N ASP A 25 -23.64 18.74 -11.82
CA ASP A 25 -23.55 17.82 -10.67
C ASP A 25 -24.09 16.43 -11.01
N ILE A 26 -25.10 16.35 -11.89
CA ILE A 26 -25.64 15.08 -12.39
C ILE A 26 -24.58 14.32 -13.19
N ALA A 27 -23.91 15.00 -14.13
CA ALA A 27 -22.85 14.38 -14.92
C ALA A 27 -21.68 13.94 -14.03
N LEU A 28 -21.28 14.76 -13.07
CA LEU A 28 -20.23 14.40 -12.11
C LEU A 28 -20.58 13.15 -11.30
N SER A 29 -21.83 13.05 -10.83
CA SER A 29 -22.29 11.89 -10.06
C SER A 29 -22.32 10.59 -10.87
N GLN A 30 -22.56 10.69 -12.19
CA GLN A 30 -22.56 9.52 -13.10
C GLN A 30 -21.17 8.96 -13.37
N ILE A 31 -20.13 9.82 -13.40
CA ILE A 31 -18.76 9.41 -13.71
C ILE A 31 -17.87 9.21 -12.48
N SER A 32 -18.31 9.68 -11.32
CA SER A 32 -17.58 9.54 -10.07
C SER A 32 -17.69 8.13 -9.50
N ALA A 33 -16.59 7.58 -9.03
CA ALA A 33 -16.59 6.34 -8.24
C ALA A 33 -17.03 6.57 -6.77
N LEU A 34 -17.21 7.81 -6.33
CA LEU A 34 -17.64 8.14 -4.97
C LEU A 34 -19.16 8.17 -4.88
N LYS A 35 -19.72 7.61 -3.80
CA LYS A 35 -21.15 7.69 -3.52
C LYS A 35 -21.63 9.16 -3.36
N ASN A 36 -20.78 9.99 -2.77
CA ASN A 36 -21.02 11.44 -2.59
C ASN A 36 -19.80 12.19 -3.17
N PRO A 37 -19.83 12.62 -4.43
CA PRO A 37 -18.75 13.36 -5.06
C PRO A 37 -18.51 14.72 -4.41
N ASN A 38 -17.25 15.13 -4.29
CA ASN A 38 -16.84 16.40 -3.65
C ASN A 38 -16.85 17.60 -4.63
N GLY A 39 -17.58 17.51 -5.74
CA GLY A 39 -17.65 18.57 -6.74
C GLY A 39 -16.46 18.67 -7.68
N HIS A 40 -15.43 17.84 -7.53
CA HIS A 40 -14.26 17.78 -8.39
C HIS A 40 -13.93 16.34 -8.81
N LEU A 41 -13.43 16.16 -10.02
CA LEU A 41 -12.90 14.89 -10.51
C LEU A 41 -11.64 15.14 -11.32
N GLY A 42 -10.60 14.38 -11.05
CA GLY A 42 -9.34 14.42 -11.79
C GLY A 42 -9.05 13.11 -12.49
N VAL A 43 -8.69 13.19 -13.77
CA VAL A 43 -8.19 12.05 -14.55
C VAL A 43 -6.68 12.23 -14.71
N PHE A 44 -5.93 11.19 -14.38
CA PHE A 44 -4.48 11.18 -14.48
C PHE A 44 -4.02 10.03 -15.36
N ARG A 45 -2.93 10.24 -16.08
CA ARG A 45 -2.26 9.13 -16.76
C ARG A 45 -1.58 8.25 -15.72
N ILE A 46 -1.70 6.94 -15.87
CA ILE A 46 -0.93 6.00 -15.05
C ILE A 46 0.57 6.24 -15.33
N PRO A 47 1.36 6.57 -14.30
CA PRO A 47 2.78 6.86 -14.51
C PRO A 47 3.53 5.61 -14.98
N LYS A 48 4.53 5.81 -15.84
CA LYS A 48 5.49 4.74 -16.11
C LYS A 48 6.30 4.49 -14.84
N GLN A 49 6.28 3.25 -14.37
CA GLN A 49 7.05 2.85 -13.22
C GLN A 49 8.54 2.78 -13.56
N GLY A 50 9.38 3.18 -12.61
CA GLY A 50 10.81 2.92 -12.66
C GLY A 50 11.13 1.43 -12.50
N LYS A 51 12.40 1.08 -12.38
CA LYS A 51 12.81 -0.28 -12.04
C LYS A 51 12.76 -0.48 -10.53
N LEU A 52 12.18 -1.61 -10.10
CA LEU A 52 12.27 -2.06 -8.72
C LEU A 52 13.75 -2.21 -8.34
N ASN A 53 14.13 -1.76 -7.15
CA ASN A 53 15.47 -1.93 -6.61
C ASN A 53 15.41 -2.14 -5.09
N PHE A 54 16.43 -2.75 -4.53
CA PHE A 54 16.53 -3.12 -3.12
C PHE A 54 17.68 -2.37 -2.42
N LYS A 55 17.82 -1.08 -2.71
CA LYS A 55 18.84 -0.19 -2.10
C LYS A 55 18.36 0.45 -0.80
N ASP A 56 17.08 0.34 -0.51
CA ASP A 56 16.40 0.87 0.66
C ASP A 56 15.30 -0.11 1.08
N TRP A 57 14.38 0.32 1.94
CA TRP A 57 13.22 -0.47 2.33
C TRP A 57 12.29 -0.78 1.15
N VAL A 58 11.88 -2.04 1.04
CA VAL A 58 10.82 -2.49 0.15
C VAL A 58 9.77 -3.23 0.97
N VAL A 59 8.51 -2.82 0.82
CA VAL A 59 7.38 -3.57 1.37
C VAL A 59 6.90 -4.57 0.33
N VAL A 60 6.71 -5.80 0.76
CA VAL A 60 6.17 -6.89 -0.07
C VAL A 60 4.78 -7.23 0.44
N LEU A 61 3.80 -7.29 -0.46
CA LEU A 61 2.42 -7.66 -0.17
C LEU A 61 2.09 -8.98 -0.85
N ASP A 62 1.85 -10.01 -0.05
CA ASP A 62 1.58 -11.37 -0.50
C ASP A 62 0.07 -11.66 -0.47
N GLY A 63 -0.61 -11.44 -1.59
CA GLY A 63 -2.02 -11.77 -1.77
C GLY A 63 -2.99 -10.88 -0.99
N LEU A 64 -2.65 -9.61 -0.73
CA LEU A 64 -3.54 -8.67 -0.03
C LEU A 64 -4.82 -8.44 -0.83
N GLN A 65 -6.02 -8.64 -0.22
CA GLN A 65 -7.28 -8.60 -0.93
C GLN A 65 -8.13 -7.34 -0.67
N ASP A 66 -8.06 -6.75 0.53
CA ASP A 66 -8.86 -5.54 0.81
C ASP A 66 -8.20 -4.28 0.24
N PRO A 67 -8.88 -3.56 -0.69
CA PRO A 67 -8.34 -2.34 -1.29
C PRO A 67 -8.18 -1.18 -0.28
N GLY A 68 -8.94 -1.18 0.81
CA GLY A 68 -8.78 -0.19 1.88
C GLY A 68 -7.47 -0.40 2.65
N ASN A 69 -7.12 -1.66 2.93
CA ASN A 69 -5.83 -2.01 3.54
C ASN A 69 -4.68 -1.62 2.62
N LEU A 70 -4.76 -1.95 1.32
CA LEU A 70 -3.75 -1.56 0.34
C LEU A 70 -3.53 -0.04 0.32
N GLY A 71 -4.59 0.74 0.20
CA GLY A 71 -4.50 2.21 0.20
C GLY A 71 -3.92 2.76 1.50
N THR A 72 -4.28 2.18 2.64
CA THR A 72 -3.74 2.56 3.96
C THR A 72 -2.25 2.24 4.05
N ILE A 73 -1.81 1.06 3.60
CA ILE A 73 -0.39 0.68 3.58
C ILE A 73 0.41 1.61 2.66
N ILE A 74 -0.10 1.97 1.49
CA ILE A 74 0.54 2.96 0.60
C ILE A 74 0.73 4.31 1.32
N ARG A 75 -0.28 4.75 2.08
CA ARG A 75 -0.19 5.98 2.87
C ARG A 75 0.83 5.86 4.00
N LEU A 76 0.93 4.71 4.66
CA LEU A 76 1.96 4.45 5.68
C LEU A 76 3.36 4.44 5.07
N CYS A 77 3.55 3.80 3.92
CA CYS A 77 4.82 3.83 3.20
C CYS A 77 5.27 5.27 2.89
N ASP A 78 4.36 6.11 2.41
CA ASP A 78 4.65 7.53 2.17
C ASP A 78 5.03 8.27 3.46
N TRP A 79 4.31 8.00 4.56
CA TRP A 79 4.55 8.62 5.86
C TRP A 79 5.93 8.27 6.43
N PHE A 80 6.32 7.00 6.33
CA PHE A 80 7.59 6.48 6.87
C PHE A 80 8.75 6.53 5.85
N GLY A 81 8.53 7.09 4.66
CA GLY A 81 9.58 7.28 3.65
C GLY A 81 9.89 6.05 2.79
N ILE A 82 9.15 4.97 2.91
CA ILE A 82 9.28 3.76 2.08
C ILE A 82 8.73 4.07 0.68
N LYS A 83 9.54 3.90 -0.37
CA LYS A 83 9.20 4.38 -1.74
C LYS A 83 8.68 3.29 -2.67
N GLN A 84 8.85 2.03 -2.32
CA GLN A 84 8.55 0.91 -3.20
C GLN A 84 7.74 -0.17 -2.49
N ILE A 85 6.70 -0.63 -3.17
CA ILE A 85 5.88 -1.78 -2.77
C ILE A 85 5.91 -2.79 -3.90
N LEU A 86 6.21 -4.05 -3.60
CA LEU A 86 6.13 -5.19 -4.51
C LEU A 86 4.92 -6.04 -4.10
N CYS A 87 3.93 -6.11 -4.96
CA CYS A 87 2.73 -6.91 -4.79
C CYS A 87 2.83 -8.22 -5.57
N SER A 88 2.34 -9.31 -5.00
CA SER A 88 2.07 -10.52 -5.77
C SER A 88 0.98 -10.25 -6.82
N PRO A 89 0.92 -11.03 -7.92
CA PRO A 89 -0.04 -10.79 -9.00
C PRO A 89 -1.51 -10.90 -8.58
N ASP A 90 -1.80 -11.62 -7.51
CA ASP A 90 -3.14 -11.81 -6.92
C ASP A 90 -3.51 -10.75 -5.88
N THR A 91 -2.62 -9.82 -5.56
CA THR A 91 -2.95 -8.66 -4.72
C THR A 91 -3.94 -7.75 -5.44
N VAL A 92 -4.89 -7.19 -4.69
CA VAL A 92 -5.90 -6.27 -5.22
C VAL A 92 -5.29 -5.10 -5.98
N ASP A 93 -5.93 -4.69 -7.07
CA ASP A 93 -5.45 -3.59 -7.93
C ASP A 93 -5.36 -2.26 -7.18
N VAL A 94 -4.20 -1.63 -7.25
CA VAL A 94 -3.92 -0.32 -6.65
C VAL A 94 -4.79 0.81 -7.22
N TYR A 95 -5.28 0.65 -8.45
CA TYR A 95 -6.19 1.61 -9.08
C TYR A 95 -7.66 1.32 -8.78
N ASN A 96 -7.96 0.32 -7.95
CA ASN A 96 -9.30 0.17 -7.38
C ASN A 96 -9.72 1.49 -6.71
N PRO A 97 -10.94 2.03 -6.97
CA PRO A 97 -11.39 3.32 -6.42
C PRO A 97 -11.26 3.42 -4.89
N LYS A 98 -11.50 2.31 -4.16
CA LYS A 98 -11.35 2.27 -2.70
C LYS A 98 -9.88 2.37 -2.27
N ALA A 99 -8.95 1.74 -3.00
CA ALA A 99 -7.52 1.84 -2.74
C ALA A 99 -7.00 3.26 -3.01
N VAL A 100 -7.38 3.84 -4.15
CA VAL A 100 -7.05 5.23 -4.51
C VAL A 100 -7.55 6.19 -3.43
N GLN A 101 -8.81 6.06 -3.00
CA GLN A 101 -9.39 6.89 -1.94
C GLN A 101 -8.65 6.74 -0.62
N ALA A 102 -8.40 5.51 -0.17
CA ALA A 102 -7.73 5.23 1.10
C ALA A 102 -6.27 5.70 1.12
N SER A 103 -5.59 5.74 -0.03
CA SER A 103 -4.22 6.22 -0.15
C SER A 103 -4.06 7.74 0.09
N MET A 104 -5.16 8.51 0.05
CA MET A 104 -5.16 9.96 0.28
C MET A 104 -4.12 10.71 -0.55
N GLY A 105 -3.91 10.29 -1.81
CA GLY A 105 -2.96 10.88 -2.75
C GLY A 105 -1.51 10.38 -2.62
N SER A 106 -1.19 9.55 -1.63
CA SER A 106 0.15 8.97 -1.46
C SER A 106 0.55 8.07 -2.64
N LEU A 107 -0.43 7.48 -3.35
CA LEU A 107 -0.20 6.71 -4.56
C LEU A 107 0.59 7.47 -5.64
N SER A 108 0.54 8.80 -5.66
CA SER A 108 1.32 9.61 -6.60
C SER A 108 2.82 9.69 -6.28
N ARG A 109 3.26 9.16 -5.12
CA ARG A 109 4.63 9.27 -4.58
C ARG A 109 5.28 7.92 -4.29
N ILE A 110 4.46 6.84 -4.29
CA ILE A 110 4.91 5.48 -4.03
C ILE A 110 4.82 4.67 -5.31
N SER A 111 5.86 3.91 -5.61
CA SER A 111 5.89 2.98 -6.75
C SER A 111 5.34 1.63 -6.30
N VAL A 112 4.31 1.14 -6.99
CA VAL A 112 3.69 -0.16 -6.69
C VAL A 112 3.88 -1.08 -7.89
N TYR A 113 4.57 -2.20 -7.70
CA TYR A 113 4.90 -3.19 -8.72
C TYR A 113 4.06 -4.44 -8.51
N TYR A 114 3.58 -5.04 -9.58
CA TYR A 114 2.84 -6.31 -9.57
C TYR A 114 3.64 -7.34 -10.35
N GLU A 115 4.39 -8.16 -9.64
CA GLU A 115 5.28 -9.16 -10.24
C GLU A 115 5.37 -10.40 -9.33
N SER A 116 5.81 -11.53 -9.88
CA SER A 116 6.16 -12.69 -9.07
C SER A 116 7.29 -12.33 -8.11
N ILE A 117 7.05 -12.46 -6.80
CA ILE A 117 7.95 -11.94 -5.76
C ILE A 117 9.28 -12.71 -5.71
N ILE A 118 9.22 -14.04 -5.72
CA ILE A 118 10.36 -14.92 -5.48
C ILE A 118 11.56 -14.60 -6.40
N PRO A 119 11.39 -14.42 -7.73
CA PRO A 119 12.52 -14.11 -8.60
C PRO A 119 13.27 -12.82 -8.25
N HIS A 120 12.61 -11.88 -7.56
CA HIS A 120 13.21 -10.61 -7.14
C HIS A 120 13.99 -10.69 -5.84
N ILE A 121 13.60 -11.59 -4.93
CA ILE A 121 14.18 -11.68 -3.58
C ILE A 121 15.17 -12.84 -3.47
N GLN A 122 15.06 -13.83 -4.32
CA GLN A 122 15.96 -14.99 -4.33
C GLN A 122 17.41 -14.56 -4.59
N GLY A 123 18.30 -14.94 -3.67
CA GLY A 123 19.72 -14.62 -3.74
C GLY A 123 20.11 -13.21 -3.27
N LEU A 124 19.17 -12.41 -2.79
CA LEU A 124 19.51 -11.14 -2.13
C LEU A 124 20.20 -11.42 -0.78
N ASN A 125 21.26 -10.66 -0.52
CA ASN A 125 21.98 -10.71 0.77
C ASN A 125 21.57 -9.51 1.66
N ILE A 126 20.25 -9.37 1.89
CA ILE A 126 19.67 -8.37 2.78
C ILE A 126 18.62 -9.04 3.68
N PRO A 127 18.33 -8.48 4.87
CA PRO A 127 17.33 -9.06 5.76
C PRO A 127 15.91 -8.98 5.16
N ILE A 128 15.17 -10.07 5.34
CA ILE A 128 13.77 -10.22 4.93
C ILE A 128 12.96 -10.51 6.19
N TYR A 129 12.22 -9.50 6.66
CA TYR A 129 11.37 -9.56 7.83
C TYR A 129 9.96 -9.98 7.42
N GLY A 130 9.52 -11.15 7.84
CA GLY A 130 8.13 -11.60 7.61
C GLY A 130 7.28 -11.39 8.86
N THR A 131 6.09 -10.82 8.70
CA THR A 131 5.13 -10.65 9.80
C THR A 131 4.33 -11.92 10.03
N PHE A 132 4.43 -12.48 11.24
CA PHE A 132 3.74 -13.69 11.66
C PHE A 132 3.03 -13.48 13.00
N MET A 133 2.12 -14.39 13.34
CA MET A 133 1.49 -14.41 14.67
C MET A 133 2.50 -14.82 15.75
N GLU A 134 3.46 -15.68 15.40
CA GLU A 134 4.53 -16.15 16.25
C GLU A 134 5.88 -15.82 15.63
N GLY A 135 6.76 -15.22 16.43
CA GLY A 135 8.08 -14.78 15.97
C GLY A 135 8.81 -13.98 17.04
N THR A 136 9.92 -13.39 16.66
CA THR A 136 10.64 -12.47 17.54
C THR A 136 9.82 -11.19 17.74
N PRO A 137 9.54 -10.77 18.97
CA PRO A 137 8.86 -9.50 19.25
C PRO A 137 9.57 -8.34 18.56
N ILE A 138 8.83 -7.49 17.83
CA ILE A 138 9.41 -6.39 17.04
C ILE A 138 10.33 -5.47 17.85
N GLN A 139 10.01 -5.23 19.13
CA GLN A 139 10.81 -4.40 20.03
C GLN A 139 12.20 -4.99 20.32
N LYS A 140 12.44 -6.26 19.96
CA LYS A 140 13.74 -6.93 20.10
C LYS A 140 14.52 -7.01 18.79
N ILE A 141 13.94 -6.51 17.71
CA ILE A 141 14.57 -6.54 16.39
C ILE A 141 15.40 -5.30 16.17
N ALA A 142 16.65 -5.47 15.77
CA ALA A 142 17.45 -4.39 15.22
C ALA A 142 17.26 -4.36 13.71
N PHE A 143 16.26 -3.63 13.27
CA PHE A 143 15.97 -3.48 11.84
C PHE A 143 17.14 -2.88 11.07
N LYS A 144 17.45 -3.45 9.91
CA LYS A 144 18.59 -3.02 9.08
C LYS A 144 18.09 -2.62 7.69
N THR A 145 18.63 -1.51 7.18
CA THR A 145 18.41 -1.06 5.81
C THR A 145 19.70 -1.27 4.99
N PRO A 146 19.63 -1.68 3.72
CA PRO A 146 18.40 -2.07 3.01
C PRO A 146 17.75 -3.33 3.58
N GLY A 147 16.43 -3.42 3.50
CA GLY A 147 15.66 -4.56 4.01
C GLY A 147 14.30 -4.71 3.34
N ILE A 148 13.69 -5.85 3.54
CA ILE A 148 12.36 -6.18 3.01
C ILE A 148 11.44 -6.47 4.19
N ILE A 149 10.22 -5.90 4.15
CA ILE A 149 9.13 -6.24 5.09
C ILE A 149 8.03 -6.93 4.30
N ILE A 150 7.70 -8.18 4.65
CA ILE A 150 6.64 -8.95 4.02
C ILE A 150 5.40 -8.92 4.92
N LEU A 151 4.28 -8.48 4.34
CA LEU A 151 2.95 -8.54 4.90
C LEU A 151 2.13 -9.55 4.11
N GLY A 152 1.50 -10.49 4.80
CA GLY A 152 0.72 -11.55 4.18
C GLY A 152 -0.75 -11.18 3.97
N ASN A 153 -1.47 -12.13 3.38
CA ASN A 153 -2.92 -12.11 3.20
C ASN A 153 -3.64 -12.07 4.55
N GLU A 154 -4.80 -11.41 4.60
CA GLU A 154 -5.58 -11.22 5.84
C GLU A 154 -6.04 -12.53 6.47
N GLY A 155 -6.34 -13.55 5.67
CA GLY A 155 -6.83 -14.85 6.16
C GLY A 155 -5.74 -15.91 6.25
N ASN A 156 -4.79 -15.93 5.31
CA ASN A 156 -3.83 -17.01 5.15
C ASN A 156 -2.40 -16.63 5.61
N GLY A 157 -2.16 -15.35 5.90
CA GLY A 157 -0.81 -14.88 6.23
C GLY A 157 0.13 -14.90 5.00
N ILE A 158 1.42 -15.04 5.26
CA ILE A 158 2.46 -15.18 4.24
C ILE A 158 2.43 -16.60 3.67
N SER A 159 2.45 -16.73 2.34
CA SER A 159 2.43 -18.03 1.66
C SER A 159 3.65 -18.89 2.06
N ALA A 160 3.47 -20.22 2.06
CA ALA A 160 4.52 -21.15 2.43
C ALA A 160 5.78 -20.96 1.55
N ALA A 161 5.59 -20.78 0.24
CA ALA A 161 6.68 -20.56 -0.69
C ALA A 161 7.49 -19.29 -0.38
N LEU A 162 6.83 -18.21 0.01
CA LEU A 162 7.49 -16.96 0.35
C LEU A 162 8.11 -16.99 1.76
N SER A 163 7.50 -17.75 2.67
CA SER A 163 8.00 -17.93 4.04
C SER A 163 9.40 -18.57 4.10
N GLU A 164 9.78 -19.37 3.08
CA GLU A 164 11.13 -19.97 2.99
C GLU A 164 12.25 -18.94 2.80
N PHE A 165 11.92 -17.76 2.28
CA PHE A 165 12.87 -16.67 2.07
C PHE A 165 12.95 -15.70 3.25
N VAL A 166 12.07 -15.82 4.24
CA VAL A 166 12.09 -14.97 5.44
C VAL A 166 13.31 -15.30 6.29
N THR A 167 14.16 -14.31 6.51
CA THR A 167 15.34 -14.44 7.36
C THR A 167 15.03 -14.19 8.82
N GLU A 168 14.00 -13.39 9.11
CA GLU A 168 13.59 -13.03 10.46
C GLU A 168 12.07 -13.01 10.55
N LYS A 169 11.49 -13.94 11.32
CA LYS A 169 10.07 -13.95 11.65
C LYS A 169 9.82 -12.96 12.78
N ILE A 170 9.06 -11.91 12.50
CA ILE A 170 8.72 -10.87 13.46
C ILE A 170 7.26 -10.97 13.89
N ALA A 171 6.97 -10.62 15.13
CA ALA A 171 5.62 -10.64 15.68
C ALA A 171 5.34 -9.39 16.53
N ILE A 172 4.10 -8.91 16.46
CA ILE A 172 3.58 -7.89 17.37
C ILE A 172 2.98 -8.63 18.56
N SER A 173 3.58 -8.46 19.75
CA SER A 173 3.10 -9.13 20.97
C SER A 173 1.70 -8.64 21.33
N SER A 174 0.77 -9.58 21.51
CA SER A 174 -0.54 -9.31 22.08
C SER A 174 -0.49 -9.29 23.60
N HIS A 175 -1.47 -8.61 24.23
CA HIS A 175 -1.67 -8.74 25.66
C HIS A 175 -2.08 -10.18 26.03
N PRO A 176 -1.58 -10.78 27.12
CA PRO A 176 -1.89 -12.18 27.49
C PRO A 176 -3.41 -12.47 27.63
N ALA A 177 -4.21 -11.47 27.98
CA ALA A 177 -5.67 -11.59 28.10
C ALA A 177 -6.42 -11.23 26.81
N SER A 178 -5.72 -10.98 25.69
CA SER A 178 -6.37 -10.69 24.41
C SER A 178 -7.11 -11.90 23.88
N GLN A 179 -8.33 -11.69 23.38
CA GLN A 179 -9.11 -12.69 22.65
C GLN A 179 -9.13 -12.42 21.14
N ALA A 180 -8.44 -11.38 20.69
CA ALA A 180 -8.32 -11.08 19.26
C ALA A 180 -7.31 -12.06 18.64
N GLU A 181 -7.74 -12.73 17.56
CA GLU A 181 -6.91 -13.71 16.85
C GLU A 181 -5.76 -13.03 16.09
N SER A 182 -6.00 -11.85 15.53
CA SER A 182 -4.98 -11.10 14.77
C SER A 182 -5.28 -9.59 14.74
N LEU A 183 -4.30 -8.81 14.32
CA LEU A 183 -4.49 -7.41 13.96
C LEU A 183 -4.84 -7.28 12.47
N ASN A 184 -5.62 -6.25 12.14
CA ASN A 184 -5.75 -5.83 10.74
C ASN A 184 -4.35 -5.56 10.15
N VAL A 185 -4.12 -6.02 8.91
CA VAL A 185 -2.79 -5.97 8.27
C VAL A 185 -2.24 -4.54 8.13
N ALA A 186 -3.09 -3.54 7.88
CA ALA A 186 -2.65 -2.16 7.81
C ALA A 186 -2.28 -1.60 9.20
N ASN A 187 -2.97 -2.03 10.26
CA ASN A 187 -2.61 -1.68 11.63
C ASN A 187 -1.28 -2.33 12.03
N ALA A 188 -1.10 -3.61 11.67
CA ALA A 188 0.18 -4.30 11.88
C ALA A 188 1.32 -3.60 11.13
N ALA A 189 1.09 -3.21 9.87
CA ALA A 189 2.05 -2.44 9.08
C ALA A 189 2.44 -1.13 9.77
N ALA A 190 1.49 -0.38 10.33
CA ALA A 190 1.75 0.88 11.02
C ALA A 190 2.68 0.68 12.23
N VAL A 191 2.50 -0.40 12.98
CA VAL A 191 3.34 -0.72 14.15
C VAL A 191 4.73 -1.13 13.70
N VAL A 192 4.85 -1.99 12.67
CA VAL A 192 6.15 -2.46 12.16
C VAL A 192 6.97 -1.34 11.51
N PHE A 193 6.32 -0.40 10.80
CA PHE A 193 7.03 0.69 10.12
C PHE A 193 7.47 1.80 11.08
N TYR A 194 6.87 1.86 12.27
CA TYR A 194 7.24 2.83 13.30
C TYR A 194 8.53 2.44 14.01
N GLU A 195 8.81 1.15 14.20
CA GLU A 195 10.02 0.61 14.83
C GLU A 195 11.25 0.72 13.93
#